data_0480209bbd652c3ddebb3c2355b5ea00
#
_entry.id   0480209bbd652c3ddebb3c2355b5ea00
#
_cell.length_a   1.000
_cell.length_b   1.000
_cell.length_c   1.000
_cell.angle_alpha   90.00
_cell.angle_beta   90.00
_cell.angle_gamma   90.00
#
_symmetry.space_group_name_H-M   'P 1'
#
loop_
_entity.id
_entity.type
_entity.pdbx_description
1 polymer ?
#
loop_
_entity_poly.entity_id
_entity_poly.type
_entity_poly.pdbx_seq_one_letter_code
_entity_poly.pdbx_strand_id
1 'polypeptide(L)'
;NTPVTDIEAWSPNIEAIMGYEPDLVVMSSNGDLQAGLESLGVTVVVQDGPASFSDVYGQNQTLGAVTGLVAEAANLISEMKTEIDGILDGAPDASGLSFFHELDNSLYSVTSATFIGEVYALFALTNVADPADADGMSFGYPQLSDEYLVDADPDLIFLADTLCCAQNAATVAERPGWGALSAVVNGNVIELNDDVASRWGPRLVEFVAVIAGALRDAGA
;
A
#
# COMPACT_ATOMS: atom_id res chain seq x y z
N ASN A 1 -13.57 -5.37 16.70
CA ASN A 1 -13.66 -4.03 17.30
C ASN A 1 -14.29 -3.09 16.29
N THR A 2 -15.31 -2.33 16.70
CA THR A 2 -15.92 -1.32 15.83
C THR A 2 -15.00 -0.12 15.79
N PRO A 3 -14.62 0.40 14.60
CA PRO A 3 -13.84 1.61 14.51
C PRO A 3 -14.56 2.78 15.19
N VAL A 4 -13.82 3.59 15.91
CA VAL A 4 -14.32 4.86 16.44
C VAL A 4 -14.23 5.88 15.31
N THR A 5 -15.35 6.50 14.94
CA THR A 5 -15.46 7.36 13.76
C THR A 5 -15.64 8.83 14.07
N ASP A 6 -15.69 9.22 15.34
CA ASP A 6 -15.87 10.61 15.79
C ASP A 6 -14.54 11.36 16.05
N ILE A 7 -13.39 10.66 15.83
CA ILE A 7 -12.07 11.29 15.86
C ILE A 7 -11.62 11.55 14.43
N GLU A 8 -11.47 12.83 14.10
CA GLU A 8 -10.92 13.29 12.82
C GLU A 8 -9.46 12.88 12.68
N ALA A 9 -9.13 12.05 11.68
CA ALA A 9 -7.77 11.55 11.48
C ALA A 9 -6.76 12.65 11.11
N TRP A 10 -7.19 13.66 10.35
CA TRP A 10 -6.32 14.75 9.87
C TRP A 10 -6.17 15.91 10.87
N SER A 11 -7.12 16.05 11.80
CA SER A 11 -7.12 17.10 12.83
C SER A 11 -7.62 16.50 14.15
N PRO A 12 -6.89 15.52 14.71
CA PRO A 12 -7.33 14.81 15.89
C PRO A 12 -7.38 15.73 17.11
N ASN A 13 -8.45 15.62 17.89
CA ASN A 13 -8.66 16.39 19.11
C ASN A 13 -8.23 15.58 20.33
N ILE A 14 -7.30 16.13 21.14
CA ILE A 14 -6.77 15.47 22.34
C ILE A 14 -7.88 15.15 23.34
N GLU A 15 -8.84 16.05 23.55
CA GLU A 15 -9.94 15.84 24.50
C GLU A 15 -10.83 14.67 24.07
N ALA A 16 -11.10 14.55 22.74
CA ALA A 16 -11.84 13.42 22.20
C ALA A 16 -11.09 12.11 22.38
N ILE A 17 -9.77 12.09 22.15
CA ILE A 17 -8.91 10.90 22.36
C ILE A 17 -8.94 10.53 23.86
N MET A 18 -8.74 11.48 24.75
CA MET A 18 -8.73 11.24 26.20
C MET A 18 -10.08 10.78 26.73
N GLY A 19 -11.18 11.10 26.04
CA GLY A 19 -12.52 10.61 26.38
C GLY A 19 -12.64 9.07 26.29
N TYR A 20 -11.72 8.40 25.57
CA TYR A 20 -11.65 6.93 25.49
C TYR A 20 -10.71 6.31 26.53
N GLU A 21 -10.05 7.11 27.38
CA GLU A 21 -9.12 6.65 28.43
C GLU A 21 -8.06 5.66 27.88
N PRO A 22 -7.31 6.00 26.80
CA PRO A 22 -6.38 5.07 26.18
C PRO A 22 -5.15 4.81 27.07
N ASP A 23 -4.74 3.56 27.18
CA ASP A 23 -3.45 3.18 27.77
C ASP A 23 -2.28 3.38 26.79
N LEU A 24 -2.58 3.29 25.49
CA LEU A 24 -1.63 3.39 24.39
C LEU A 24 -2.28 4.08 23.19
N VAL A 25 -1.57 5.03 22.60
CA VAL A 25 -1.94 5.63 21.29
C VAL A 25 -0.84 5.30 20.28
N VAL A 26 -1.26 4.72 19.14
CA VAL A 26 -0.40 4.51 17.96
C VAL A 26 -0.82 5.53 16.91
N MET A 27 0.13 6.29 16.38
CA MET A 27 -0.16 7.39 15.46
C MET A 27 1.01 7.63 14.50
N SER A 28 0.76 8.30 13.40
CA SER A 28 1.82 8.90 12.59
C SER A 28 2.38 10.15 13.25
N SER A 29 3.54 10.61 12.81
CA SER A 29 4.21 11.80 13.36
C SER A 29 3.30 13.01 13.38
N ASN A 30 3.07 13.53 14.58
CA ASN A 30 2.39 14.80 14.84
C ASN A 30 2.88 15.31 16.19
N GLY A 31 3.90 16.17 16.16
CA GLY A 31 4.63 16.58 17.35
C GLY A 31 3.77 17.23 18.44
N ASP A 32 2.82 18.07 18.07
CA ASP A 32 1.93 18.76 19.01
C ASP A 32 0.96 17.77 19.68
N LEU A 33 0.39 16.85 18.90
CA LEU A 33 -0.49 15.81 19.42
C LEU A 33 0.25 14.84 20.33
N GLN A 34 1.45 14.40 19.92
CA GLN A 34 2.29 13.51 20.73
C GLN A 34 2.62 14.14 22.06
N ALA A 35 3.19 15.37 22.04
CA ALA A 35 3.58 16.06 23.27
C ALA A 35 2.37 16.31 24.20
N GLY A 36 1.21 16.62 23.63
CA GLY A 36 -0.03 16.79 24.38
C GLY A 36 -0.47 15.51 25.10
N LEU A 37 -0.52 14.38 24.40
CA LEU A 37 -0.90 13.09 24.98
C LEU A 37 0.11 12.60 26.03
N GLU A 38 1.41 12.71 25.76
CA GLU A 38 2.46 12.35 26.70
C GLU A 38 2.40 13.19 27.99
N SER A 39 2.07 14.49 27.88
CA SER A 39 1.91 15.38 29.06
C SER A 39 0.74 14.95 29.95
N LEU A 40 -0.25 14.25 29.40
CA LEU A 40 -1.39 13.67 30.11
C LEU A 40 -1.13 12.24 30.61
N GLY A 41 0.09 11.72 30.43
CA GLY A 41 0.51 10.41 30.90
C GLY A 41 0.16 9.24 29.99
N VAL A 42 -0.27 9.48 28.76
CA VAL A 42 -0.56 8.45 27.76
C VAL A 42 0.75 7.97 27.12
N THR A 43 0.90 6.66 26.98
CA THR A 43 1.99 6.09 26.17
C THR A 43 1.71 6.32 24.69
N VAL A 44 2.65 6.94 23.97
CA VAL A 44 2.52 7.19 22.52
C VAL A 44 3.58 6.39 21.76
N VAL A 45 3.17 5.69 20.71
CA VAL A 45 4.04 5.04 19.74
C VAL A 45 3.83 5.70 18.38
N VAL A 46 4.89 6.30 17.85
CA VAL A 46 4.87 6.89 16.52
C VAL A 46 5.30 5.83 15.50
N GLN A 47 4.46 5.63 14.49
CA GLN A 47 4.72 4.76 13.35
C GLN A 47 4.33 5.49 12.07
N ASP A 48 5.33 6.03 11.39
CA ASP A 48 5.15 6.64 10.07
C ASP A 48 5.06 5.56 8.98
N GLY A 49 4.72 5.96 7.75
CA GLY A 49 4.73 5.05 6.61
C GLY A 49 6.11 4.39 6.47
N PRO A 50 6.19 3.05 6.39
CA PRO A 50 7.45 2.36 6.19
C PRO A 50 8.03 2.66 4.81
N ALA A 51 9.35 2.63 4.70
CA ALA A 51 10.04 2.70 3.42
C ALA A 51 10.47 1.31 2.92
N SER A 52 10.43 0.29 3.81
CA SER A 52 10.91 -1.06 3.49
C SER A 52 10.17 -2.14 4.29
N PHE A 53 10.28 -3.40 3.83
CA PHE A 53 9.83 -4.57 4.60
C PHE A 53 10.46 -4.63 5.99
N SER A 54 11.73 -4.22 6.11
CA SER A 54 12.43 -4.16 7.41
C SER A 54 11.73 -3.21 8.38
N ASP A 55 11.22 -2.09 7.88
CA ASP A 55 10.48 -1.12 8.70
C ASP A 55 9.15 -1.70 9.17
N VAL A 56 8.41 -2.42 8.29
CA VAL A 56 7.18 -3.11 8.66
C VAL A 56 7.44 -4.13 9.77
N TYR A 57 8.51 -4.91 9.66
CA TYR A 57 8.88 -5.87 10.70
C TYR A 57 9.28 -5.18 12.01
N GLY A 58 10.02 -4.07 11.93
CA GLY A 58 10.39 -3.24 13.08
C GLY A 58 9.18 -2.63 13.79
N GLN A 59 8.19 -2.17 13.02
CA GLN A 59 6.93 -1.64 13.56
C GLN A 59 6.14 -2.75 14.29
N ASN A 60 6.05 -3.95 13.73
CA ASN A 60 5.41 -5.08 14.39
C ASN A 60 6.15 -5.49 15.68
N GLN A 61 7.51 -5.49 15.68
CA GLN A 61 8.30 -5.73 16.89
C GLN A 61 8.02 -4.67 17.98
N THR A 62 7.93 -3.41 17.59
CA THR A 62 7.63 -2.31 18.51
C THR A 62 6.26 -2.48 19.14
N LEU A 63 5.23 -2.81 18.33
CA LEU A 63 3.89 -3.10 18.84
C LEU A 63 3.90 -4.30 19.80
N GLY A 64 4.61 -5.37 19.45
CA GLY A 64 4.78 -6.53 20.33
C GLY A 64 5.44 -6.16 21.67
N ALA A 65 6.44 -5.29 21.65
CA ALA A 65 7.13 -4.84 22.86
C ALA A 65 6.23 -4.01 23.79
N VAL A 66 5.50 -3.03 23.24
CA VAL A 66 4.65 -2.13 24.06
C VAL A 66 3.36 -2.79 24.55
N THR A 67 2.91 -3.86 23.88
CA THR A 67 1.73 -4.63 24.29
C THR A 67 2.06 -5.88 25.12
N GLY A 68 3.35 -6.17 25.32
CA GLY A 68 3.82 -7.37 26.05
C GLY A 68 3.72 -8.67 25.25
N LEU A 69 3.51 -8.59 23.93
CA LEU A 69 3.34 -9.72 23.00
C LEU A 69 4.59 -9.94 22.11
N VAL A 70 5.78 -9.94 22.75
CA VAL A 70 7.08 -10.00 22.05
C VAL A 70 7.24 -11.32 21.26
N ALA A 71 6.85 -12.45 21.85
CA ALA A 71 6.99 -13.76 21.21
C ALA A 71 6.01 -13.91 20.04
N GLU A 72 4.78 -13.45 20.19
CA GLU A 72 3.76 -13.46 19.16
C GLU A 72 4.18 -12.58 17.96
N ALA A 73 4.69 -11.39 18.21
CA ALA A 73 5.21 -10.51 17.17
C ALA A 73 6.40 -11.15 16.42
N ALA A 74 7.31 -11.80 17.13
CA ALA A 74 8.43 -12.51 16.50
C ALA A 74 7.96 -13.68 15.62
N ASN A 75 6.98 -14.46 16.08
CA ASN A 75 6.38 -15.55 15.31
C ASN A 75 5.67 -15.00 14.07
N LEU A 76 4.83 -13.97 14.21
CA LEU A 76 4.14 -13.31 13.10
C LEU A 76 5.11 -12.86 12.01
N ILE A 77 6.20 -12.19 12.40
CA ILE A 77 7.22 -11.74 11.44
C ILE A 77 7.90 -12.92 10.73
N SER A 78 8.16 -14.01 11.46
CA SER A 78 8.73 -15.22 10.87
C SER A 78 7.78 -15.88 9.87
N GLU A 79 6.50 -15.94 10.20
CA GLU A 79 5.45 -16.45 9.32
C GLU A 79 5.32 -15.59 8.07
N MET A 80 5.22 -14.25 8.21
CA MET A 80 5.17 -13.32 7.07
C MET A 80 6.34 -13.53 6.11
N LYS A 81 7.57 -13.62 6.62
CA LYS A 81 8.77 -13.86 5.79
C LYS A 81 8.69 -15.18 5.04
N THR A 82 8.33 -16.25 5.75
CA THR A 82 8.23 -17.59 5.17
C THR A 82 7.16 -17.66 4.08
N GLU A 83 6.02 -17.00 4.31
CA GLU A 83 4.93 -16.96 3.33
C GLU A 83 5.32 -16.14 2.10
N ILE A 84 5.94 -14.97 2.28
CA ILE A 84 6.43 -14.14 1.17
C ILE A 84 7.47 -14.92 0.35
N ASP A 85 8.47 -15.53 0.99
CA ASP A 85 9.47 -16.33 0.31
C ASP A 85 8.81 -17.46 -0.50
N GLY A 86 7.85 -18.19 0.10
CA GLY A 86 7.12 -19.24 -0.59
C GLY A 86 6.27 -18.77 -1.77
N ILE A 87 5.70 -17.56 -1.70
CA ILE A 87 4.96 -16.94 -2.81
C ILE A 87 5.93 -16.61 -3.95
N LEU A 88 7.08 -16.02 -3.63
CA LEU A 88 8.09 -15.63 -4.63
C LEU A 88 8.73 -16.83 -5.30
N ASP A 89 9.02 -17.91 -4.55
CA ASP A 89 9.56 -19.17 -5.11
C ASP A 89 8.59 -19.81 -6.14
N GLY A 90 7.28 -19.60 -5.96
CA GLY A 90 6.23 -20.09 -6.87
C GLY A 90 5.74 -19.06 -7.90
N ALA A 91 6.29 -17.86 -7.91
CA ALA A 91 5.89 -16.82 -8.86
C ALA A 91 6.56 -17.02 -10.23
N PRO A 92 5.88 -16.69 -11.34
CA PRO A 92 6.51 -16.69 -12.65
C PRO A 92 7.52 -15.55 -12.79
N ASP A 93 8.43 -15.67 -13.76
CA ASP A 93 9.34 -14.59 -14.13
C ASP A 93 8.57 -13.50 -14.88
N ALA A 94 8.40 -12.35 -14.23
CA ALA A 94 7.70 -11.19 -14.79
C ALA A 94 8.67 -10.13 -15.36
N SER A 95 9.93 -10.46 -15.51
CA SER A 95 10.92 -9.55 -16.09
C SER A 95 10.50 -9.12 -17.50
N GLY A 96 10.36 -7.82 -17.69
CA GLY A 96 9.90 -7.24 -18.96
C GLY A 96 8.42 -6.88 -19.02
N LEU A 97 7.62 -7.25 -18.03
CA LEU A 97 6.25 -6.72 -17.89
C LEU A 97 6.27 -5.38 -17.16
N SER A 98 5.37 -4.50 -17.61
CA SER A 98 5.15 -3.18 -17.02
C SER A 98 3.82 -3.12 -16.27
N PHE A 99 3.75 -2.23 -15.27
CA PHE A 99 2.52 -2.04 -14.52
C PHE A 99 2.22 -0.58 -14.21
N PHE A 100 0.94 -0.29 -14.07
CA PHE A 100 0.39 0.92 -13.49
C PHE A 100 -0.36 0.56 -12.20
N HIS A 101 -0.10 1.31 -11.12
CA HIS A 101 -0.85 1.21 -9.87
C HIS A 101 -1.68 2.47 -9.69
N GLU A 102 -2.99 2.32 -9.67
CA GLU A 102 -3.93 3.42 -9.49
C GLU A 102 -4.29 3.56 -8.02
N LEU A 103 -3.95 4.71 -7.41
CA LEU A 103 -4.31 5.03 -6.03
C LEU A 103 -5.74 5.59 -5.94
N ASP A 104 -6.12 6.35 -6.95
CA ASP A 104 -7.46 6.92 -7.09
C ASP A 104 -7.75 7.27 -8.55
N ASN A 105 -9.02 7.51 -8.88
CA ASN A 105 -9.51 7.81 -10.22
C ASN A 105 -9.10 9.21 -10.75
N SER A 106 -8.32 9.98 -10.01
CA SER A 106 -7.63 11.18 -10.52
C SER A 106 -6.21 10.88 -11.03
N LEU A 107 -5.88 9.59 -11.15
CA LEU A 107 -4.65 9.03 -11.74
C LEU A 107 -3.39 9.30 -10.91
N TYR A 108 -3.52 9.45 -9.59
CA TYR A 108 -2.36 9.34 -8.73
C TYR A 108 -1.85 7.91 -8.73
N SER A 109 -0.52 7.79 -8.79
CA SER A 109 0.19 6.51 -8.83
C SER A 109 1.30 6.47 -7.78
N VAL A 110 2.02 5.36 -7.75
CA VAL A 110 3.20 5.15 -6.91
C VAL A 110 4.40 4.86 -7.79
N THR A 111 5.58 5.38 -7.42
CA THR A 111 6.84 4.99 -8.07
C THR A 111 7.52 3.84 -7.33
N SER A 112 8.55 3.27 -7.93
CA SER A 112 9.42 2.26 -7.32
C SER A 112 10.17 2.77 -6.07
N ALA A 113 10.21 4.10 -5.84
CA ALA A 113 10.81 4.70 -4.65
C ALA A 113 9.90 4.63 -3.40
N THR A 114 8.64 4.20 -3.55
CA THR A 114 7.69 4.04 -2.43
C THR A 114 7.74 2.62 -1.88
N PHE A 115 7.20 2.44 -0.65
CA PHE A 115 7.01 1.09 -0.09
C PHE A 115 6.14 0.19 -0.98
N ILE A 116 5.06 0.73 -1.57
CA ILE A 116 4.21 -0.01 -2.51
C ILE A 116 5.03 -0.45 -3.73
N GLY A 117 5.87 0.45 -4.26
CA GLY A 117 6.79 0.12 -5.35
C GLY A 117 7.81 -0.97 -4.98
N GLU A 118 8.30 -0.99 -3.72
CA GLU A 118 9.18 -2.07 -3.24
C GLU A 118 8.50 -3.45 -3.29
N VAL A 119 7.19 -3.52 -3.04
CA VAL A 119 6.45 -4.79 -3.17
C VAL A 119 6.44 -5.29 -4.61
N TYR A 120 6.20 -4.41 -5.59
CA TYR A 120 6.26 -4.77 -7.01
C TYR A 120 7.68 -5.13 -7.46
N ALA A 121 8.71 -4.50 -6.90
CA ALA A 121 10.10 -4.80 -7.20
C ALA A 121 10.51 -6.24 -6.84
N LEU A 122 9.80 -6.90 -5.91
CA LEU A 122 10.00 -8.33 -5.62
C LEU A 122 9.78 -9.22 -6.85
N PHE A 123 8.97 -8.75 -7.82
CA PHE A 123 8.62 -9.47 -9.05
C PHE A 123 9.35 -8.94 -10.28
N ALA A 124 10.31 -8.03 -10.13
CA ALA A 124 11.06 -7.40 -11.21
C ALA A 124 10.18 -6.70 -12.27
N LEU A 125 8.99 -6.22 -11.87
CA LEU A 125 8.08 -5.47 -12.73
C LEU A 125 8.61 -4.05 -13.00
N THR A 126 8.38 -3.54 -14.22
CA THR A 126 8.71 -2.16 -14.60
C THR A 126 7.56 -1.22 -14.25
N ASN A 127 7.83 -0.21 -13.45
CA ASN A 127 6.82 0.77 -13.05
C ASN A 127 6.70 1.90 -14.07
N VAL A 128 5.53 2.05 -14.70
CA VAL A 128 5.32 3.12 -15.70
C VAL A 128 5.25 4.52 -15.08
N ALA A 129 5.10 4.64 -13.76
CA ALA A 129 5.07 5.92 -13.07
C ALA A 129 6.48 6.49 -12.76
N ASP A 130 7.54 5.67 -12.80
CA ASP A 130 8.90 6.12 -12.45
C ASP A 130 9.39 7.33 -13.26
N PRO A 131 9.23 7.37 -14.60
CA PRO A 131 9.68 8.52 -15.38
C PRO A 131 8.92 9.82 -15.05
N ALA A 132 7.69 9.73 -14.54
CA ALA A 132 6.88 10.91 -14.21
C ALA A 132 7.33 11.61 -12.91
N ASP A 133 8.12 10.96 -12.09
CA ASP A 133 8.71 11.53 -10.86
C ASP A 133 10.24 11.39 -10.83
N ALA A 134 10.88 11.43 -12.00
CA ALA A 134 12.34 11.28 -12.11
C ALA A 134 13.13 12.38 -11.38
N ASP A 135 12.52 13.52 -11.10
CA ASP A 135 13.09 14.62 -10.32
C ASP A 135 12.76 14.54 -8.82
N GLY A 136 11.92 13.58 -8.41
CA GLY A 136 11.50 13.35 -7.03
C GLY A 136 10.56 14.42 -6.46
N MET A 137 10.02 15.30 -7.27
CA MET A 137 9.18 16.42 -6.82
C MET A 137 7.79 15.96 -6.37
N SER A 138 7.35 14.80 -6.83
CA SER A 138 6.08 14.18 -6.39
C SER A 138 6.26 13.23 -5.19
N PHE A 139 7.47 13.16 -4.64
CA PHE A 139 7.78 12.32 -3.47
C PHE A 139 7.36 10.85 -3.63
N GLY A 140 7.41 10.33 -4.85
CA GLY A 140 7.03 8.97 -5.17
C GLY A 140 5.54 8.79 -5.53
N TYR A 141 4.75 9.86 -5.56
CA TYR A 141 3.31 9.83 -5.82
C TYR A 141 2.90 10.78 -6.94
N PRO A 142 3.34 10.55 -8.19
CA PRO A 142 2.99 11.41 -9.30
C PRO A 142 1.52 11.27 -9.68
N GLN A 143 0.92 12.39 -10.12
CA GLN A 143 -0.34 12.37 -10.85
C GLN A 143 -0.04 12.24 -12.34
N LEU A 144 -0.57 11.19 -12.96
CA LEU A 144 -0.41 10.93 -14.39
C LEU A 144 -1.58 11.53 -15.21
N SER A 145 -1.51 11.43 -16.53
CA SER A 145 -2.62 11.78 -17.42
C SER A 145 -3.06 10.57 -18.24
N ASP A 146 -4.28 10.62 -18.79
CA ASP A 146 -4.79 9.59 -19.69
C ASP A 146 -3.85 9.39 -20.90
N GLU A 147 -3.36 10.49 -21.49
CA GLU A 147 -2.46 10.43 -22.63
C GLU A 147 -1.14 9.75 -22.27
N TYR A 148 -0.59 10.05 -21.08
CA TYR A 148 0.64 9.42 -20.60
C TYR A 148 0.45 7.90 -20.47
N LEU A 149 -0.65 7.46 -19.89
CA LEU A 149 -0.93 6.05 -19.67
C LEU A 149 -1.23 5.30 -20.99
N VAL A 150 -1.89 5.97 -21.94
CA VAL A 150 -2.09 5.42 -23.27
C VAL A 150 -0.76 5.24 -24.02
N ASP A 151 0.17 6.20 -23.89
CA ASP A 151 1.49 6.10 -24.52
C ASP A 151 2.39 5.07 -23.82
N ALA A 152 2.27 4.91 -22.50
CA ALA A 152 3.03 3.95 -21.70
C ALA A 152 2.57 2.51 -21.91
N ASP A 153 1.29 2.30 -22.26
CA ASP A 153 0.63 1.02 -22.52
C ASP A 153 1.01 -0.10 -21.54
N PRO A 154 0.68 0.00 -20.24
CA PRO A 154 1.07 -0.99 -19.25
C PRO A 154 0.49 -2.37 -19.54
N ASP A 155 1.27 -3.43 -19.23
CA ASP A 155 0.83 -4.82 -19.37
C ASP A 155 -0.16 -5.25 -18.27
N LEU A 156 -0.07 -4.58 -17.09
CA LEU A 156 -0.92 -4.82 -15.92
C LEU A 156 -1.40 -3.49 -15.34
N ILE A 157 -2.65 -3.45 -14.90
CA ILE A 157 -3.22 -2.33 -14.14
C ILE A 157 -3.71 -2.87 -12.80
N PHE A 158 -3.25 -2.28 -11.70
CA PHE A 158 -3.68 -2.60 -10.35
C PHE A 158 -4.48 -1.44 -9.78
N LEU A 159 -5.75 -1.68 -9.44
CA LEU A 159 -6.68 -0.68 -8.91
C LEU A 159 -6.73 -0.77 -7.39
N ALA A 160 -6.22 0.23 -6.67
CA ALA A 160 -6.27 0.32 -5.21
C ALA A 160 -7.39 1.25 -4.73
N ASP A 161 -8.40 1.48 -5.57
CA ASP A 161 -9.52 2.40 -5.36
C ASP A 161 -10.88 1.74 -5.64
N THR A 162 -10.94 0.43 -5.47
CA THR A 162 -12.14 -0.36 -5.71
C THR A 162 -13.23 -0.14 -4.67
N LEU A 163 -12.85 0.01 -3.39
CA LEU A 163 -13.77 0.19 -2.27
C LEU A 163 -14.15 1.66 -2.06
N CYS A 164 -13.17 2.57 -2.11
CA CYS A 164 -13.43 4.00 -1.93
C CYS A 164 -14.21 4.61 -3.10
N CYS A 165 -13.87 4.20 -4.31
CA CYS A 165 -14.20 4.96 -5.51
C CYS A 165 -14.91 4.10 -6.56
N ALA A 166 -15.23 2.85 -6.23
CA ALA A 166 -15.95 1.87 -7.05
C ALA A 166 -15.31 1.62 -8.44
N GLN A 167 -13.97 1.76 -8.54
CA GLN A 167 -13.25 1.44 -9.77
C GLN A 167 -13.18 -0.07 -9.99
N ASN A 168 -13.27 -0.49 -11.23
CA ASN A 168 -13.19 -1.88 -11.64
C ASN A 168 -12.76 -1.96 -13.12
N ALA A 169 -12.52 -3.17 -13.63
CA ALA A 169 -12.09 -3.39 -15.00
C ALA A 169 -13.04 -2.78 -16.05
N ALA A 170 -14.35 -2.77 -15.79
CA ALA A 170 -15.31 -2.20 -16.73
C ALA A 170 -15.24 -0.67 -16.76
N THR A 171 -15.16 0.00 -15.59
CA THR A 171 -15.04 1.46 -15.52
C THR A 171 -13.73 1.95 -16.15
N VAL A 172 -12.64 1.21 -15.98
CA VAL A 172 -11.35 1.48 -16.61
C VAL A 172 -11.44 1.37 -18.13
N ALA A 173 -12.06 0.31 -18.66
CA ALA A 173 -12.22 0.11 -20.12
C ALA A 173 -13.08 1.19 -20.80
N GLU A 174 -13.96 1.87 -20.06
CA GLU A 174 -14.82 2.95 -20.57
C GLU A 174 -14.11 4.31 -20.64
N ARG A 175 -12.93 4.45 -20.04
CA ARG A 175 -12.15 5.70 -20.07
C ARG A 175 -11.67 6.01 -21.50
N PRO A 176 -11.55 7.30 -21.90
CA PRO A 176 -11.12 7.67 -23.25
C PRO A 176 -9.73 7.11 -23.60
N GLY A 177 -9.69 6.22 -24.61
CA GLY A 177 -8.46 5.60 -25.09
C GLY A 177 -8.04 4.32 -24.36
N TRP A 178 -8.54 4.06 -23.15
CA TRP A 178 -8.08 2.95 -22.30
C TRP A 178 -8.56 1.57 -22.79
N GLY A 179 -9.68 1.49 -23.51
CA GLY A 179 -10.15 0.23 -24.07
C GLY A 179 -9.21 -0.45 -25.07
N ALA A 180 -8.15 0.25 -25.52
CA ALA A 180 -7.11 -0.28 -26.41
C ALA A 180 -5.80 -0.63 -25.66
N LEU A 181 -5.68 -0.31 -24.37
CA LEU A 181 -4.49 -0.64 -23.57
C LEU A 181 -4.28 -2.16 -23.51
N SER A 182 -3.02 -2.57 -23.56
CA SER A 182 -2.62 -3.98 -23.47
C SER A 182 -3.22 -4.68 -22.24
N ALA A 183 -3.16 -4.04 -21.07
CA ALA A 183 -3.76 -4.56 -19.84
C ALA A 183 -5.28 -4.80 -19.97
N VAL A 184 -6.01 -3.86 -20.60
CA VAL A 184 -7.48 -3.97 -20.76
C VAL A 184 -7.84 -5.03 -21.77
N VAL A 185 -7.16 -5.06 -22.93
CA VAL A 185 -7.43 -6.04 -24.02
C VAL A 185 -7.15 -7.47 -23.53
N ASN A 186 -6.11 -7.66 -22.73
CA ASN A 186 -5.69 -8.97 -22.22
C ASN A 186 -6.42 -9.37 -20.93
N GLY A 187 -7.24 -8.47 -20.32
CA GLY A 187 -7.95 -8.75 -19.09
C GLY A 187 -7.08 -8.67 -17.83
N ASN A 188 -5.96 -7.96 -17.90
CA ASN A 188 -4.98 -7.79 -16.83
C ASN A 188 -5.25 -6.52 -16.01
N VAL A 189 -6.51 -6.22 -15.76
CA VAL A 189 -6.93 -5.16 -14.81
C VAL A 189 -7.30 -5.84 -13.50
N ILE A 190 -6.48 -5.64 -12.48
CA ILE A 190 -6.53 -6.34 -11.20
C ILE A 190 -7.17 -5.43 -10.16
N GLU A 191 -8.31 -5.85 -9.63
CA GLU A 191 -8.99 -5.16 -8.54
C GLU A 191 -8.37 -5.55 -7.21
N LEU A 192 -7.76 -4.60 -6.52
CA LEU A 192 -7.16 -4.79 -5.20
C LEU A 192 -8.18 -4.45 -4.10
N ASN A 193 -7.96 -5.02 -2.93
CA ASN A 193 -8.58 -4.49 -1.72
C ASN A 193 -7.79 -3.26 -1.27
N ASP A 194 -8.40 -2.07 -1.26
CA ASP A 194 -7.76 -0.79 -0.94
C ASP A 194 -7.00 -0.85 0.40
N ASP A 195 -7.60 -1.48 1.42
CA ASP A 195 -6.98 -1.62 2.75
C ASP A 195 -5.75 -2.54 2.75
N VAL A 196 -5.69 -3.51 1.84
CA VAL A 196 -4.54 -4.42 1.70
C VAL A 196 -3.42 -3.75 0.90
N ALA A 197 -3.77 -3.07 -0.18
CA ALA A 197 -2.83 -2.45 -1.10
C ALA A 197 -2.19 -1.16 -0.53
N SER A 198 -2.91 -0.44 0.37
CA SER A 198 -2.49 0.88 0.86
C SER A 198 -2.12 0.89 2.34
N ARG A 199 -2.10 -0.27 3.02
CA ARG A 199 -1.78 -0.36 4.45
C ARG A 199 -0.74 -1.45 4.72
N TRP A 200 0.28 -1.08 5.45
CA TRP A 200 1.42 -1.93 5.77
C TRP A 200 1.27 -2.57 7.15
N GLY A 201 0.82 -3.78 7.14
CA GLY A 201 0.66 -4.59 8.34
C GLY A 201 0.83 -6.07 8.01
N PRO A 202 0.41 -6.98 8.88
CA PRO A 202 0.53 -8.42 8.64
C PRO A 202 -0.13 -8.91 7.35
N ARG A 203 -1.16 -8.19 6.84
CA ARG A 203 -1.85 -8.53 5.58
C ARG A 203 -1.06 -8.16 4.32
N LEU A 204 0.15 -7.61 4.46
CA LEU A 204 1.05 -7.38 3.34
C LEU A 204 1.32 -8.64 2.51
N VAL A 205 1.31 -9.81 3.16
CA VAL A 205 1.41 -11.11 2.50
C VAL A 205 0.28 -11.33 1.47
N GLU A 206 -0.94 -10.86 1.78
CA GLU A 206 -2.07 -10.95 0.84
C GLU A 206 -1.81 -10.11 -0.42
N PHE A 207 -1.21 -8.92 -0.27
CA PHE A 207 -0.86 -8.07 -1.42
C PHE A 207 0.18 -8.74 -2.32
N VAL A 208 1.25 -9.29 -1.73
CA VAL A 208 2.27 -10.07 -2.47
C VAL A 208 1.62 -11.25 -3.20
N ALA A 209 0.69 -11.96 -2.54
CA ALA A 209 -0.02 -13.09 -3.14
C ALA A 209 -0.91 -12.69 -4.32
N VAL A 210 -1.60 -11.53 -4.24
CA VAL A 210 -2.43 -11.01 -5.34
C VAL A 210 -1.58 -10.69 -6.56
N ILE A 211 -0.42 -10.03 -6.38
CA ILE A 211 0.49 -9.74 -7.50
C ILE A 211 0.96 -11.05 -8.15
N ALA A 212 1.43 -12.03 -7.36
CA ALA A 212 1.85 -13.32 -7.89
C ALA A 212 0.71 -14.07 -8.61
N GLY A 213 -0.54 -13.91 -8.15
CA GLY A 213 -1.73 -14.42 -8.83
C GLY A 213 -1.93 -13.78 -10.19
N ALA A 214 -1.92 -12.45 -10.22
CA ALA A 214 -2.08 -11.67 -11.46
C ALA A 214 -1.03 -12.05 -12.52
N LEU A 215 0.22 -12.27 -12.12
CA LEU A 215 1.28 -12.66 -13.03
C LEU A 215 1.04 -14.05 -13.64
N ARG A 216 0.55 -15.01 -12.85
CA ARG A 216 0.18 -16.34 -13.36
C ARG A 216 -0.96 -16.27 -14.38
N ASP A 217 -1.97 -15.42 -14.10
CA ASP A 217 -3.13 -15.24 -14.96
C ASP A 217 -2.77 -14.50 -16.25
N ALA A 218 -1.82 -13.57 -16.20
CA ALA A 218 -1.28 -12.88 -17.38
C ALA A 218 -0.40 -13.79 -18.26
N GLY A 219 -0.05 -14.97 -17.80
CA GLY A 219 0.77 -15.94 -18.56
C GLY A 219 2.26 -15.58 -18.60
N ALA A 220 2.73 -14.87 -17.56
CA ALA A 220 4.14 -14.54 -17.40
C ALA A 220 5.01 -15.78 -17.19
#